data_8e088f2f5ca708f460d5813a87f46199
#
_entry.id   8e088f2f5ca708f460d5813a87f46199
#
_cell.length_a   1.000
_cell.length_b   1.000
_cell.length_c   1.000
_cell.angle_alpha   90.00
_cell.angle_beta   90.00
_cell.angle_gamma   90.00
#
_symmetry.space_group_name_H-M   'P 1'
#
loop_
_entity.id
_entity.type
_entity.pdbx_description
1 polymer ?
#
loop_
_entity_poly.entity_id
_entity_poly.type
_entity_poly.pdbx_seq_one_letter_code
_entity_poly.pdbx_strand_id
1 'polypeptide(L)'
;AVADSPTGPWKDAIGGPLATGWGYIDPTVFIDDDGKAYLFWGNKGLWYGELNDDMISFKDGYKEVPGYHDPKSFGELQSKMNWQKGENEMMTQFEEAPWVTKRNGIYYMSYAAGGVPEYMGYSTAPSIHGPWTFRGRIMDEAINSFTIHGGDIEFKGRNFMFYHNGLLPNGEGFRRSSSVEEFTFNEDGSFPFIPFTKEEI
;
A
#
# COMPACT_ATOMS: atom_id res chain seq x y z
N ALA A 1 -9.07 16.57 -3.65
CA ALA A 1 -9.45 17.36 -4.84
C ALA A 1 -10.32 16.53 -5.78
N VAL A 2 -11.20 17.13 -6.54
CA VAL A 2 -12.08 16.50 -7.53
C VAL A 2 -11.93 17.17 -8.89
N ALA A 3 -12.19 16.43 -9.96
CA ALA A 3 -12.22 16.91 -11.34
C ALA A 3 -13.13 16.02 -12.19
N ASP A 4 -13.66 16.58 -13.29
CA ASP A 4 -14.46 15.82 -14.28
C ASP A 4 -13.58 15.03 -15.27
N SER A 5 -12.26 15.24 -15.22
CA SER A 5 -11.27 14.58 -16.07
C SER A 5 -9.99 14.29 -15.30
N PRO A 6 -9.26 13.19 -15.62
CA PRO A 6 -7.94 12.90 -15.01
C PRO A 6 -6.91 14.02 -15.17
N THR A 7 -7.06 14.85 -16.17
CA THR A 7 -6.20 16.01 -16.44
C THR A 7 -6.67 17.31 -15.79
N GLY A 8 -7.77 17.27 -15.02
CA GLY A 8 -8.35 18.43 -14.35
C GLY A 8 -9.31 19.25 -15.24
N PRO A 9 -9.58 20.53 -14.89
CA PRO A 9 -9.02 21.24 -13.74
C PRO A 9 -9.46 20.67 -12.39
N TRP A 10 -8.53 20.58 -11.46
CA TRP A 10 -8.77 20.08 -10.10
C TRP A 10 -9.29 21.18 -9.17
N LYS A 11 -10.22 20.82 -8.30
CA LYS A 11 -10.78 21.70 -7.27
C LYS A 11 -10.65 21.05 -5.92
N ASP A 12 -10.37 21.83 -4.88
CA ASP A 12 -10.55 21.39 -3.51
C ASP A 12 -12.05 21.29 -3.23
N ALA A 13 -12.53 20.08 -2.91
CA ALA A 13 -13.96 19.84 -2.75
C ALA A 13 -14.50 20.19 -1.36
N ILE A 14 -13.64 20.17 -0.33
CA ILE A 14 -14.04 20.28 1.08
C ILE A 14 -13.33 21.40 1.84
N GLY A 15 -12.37 22.09 1.21
CA GLY A 15 -11.64 23.21 1.82
C GLY A 15 -10.63 22.78 2.90
N GLY A 16 -10.20 21.51 2.91
CA GLY A 16 -9.25 20.96 3.86
C GLY A 16 -9.00 19.48 3.69
N PRO A 17 -8.18 18.85 4.53
CA PRO A 17 -7.91 17.43 4.48
C PRO A 17 -9.12 16.61 4.93
N LEU A 18 -9.33 15.46 4.29
CA LEU A 18 -10.40 14.51 4.65
C LEU A 18 -10.13 13.84 6.02
N ALA A 19 -8.87 13.59 6.32
CA ALA A 19 -8.42 13.08 7.61
C ALA A 19 -7.11 13.78 8.01
N THR A 20 -6.87 13.95 9.31
CA THR A 20 -5.69 14.63 9.85
C THR A 20 -5.05 13.83 10.96
N GLY A 21 -3.73 13.72 10.93
CA GLY A 21 -2.94 13.03 11.93
C GLY A 21 -1.48 12.94 11.49
N TRP A 22 -0.62 12.59 12.44
CA TRP A 22 0.76 12.28 12.08
C TRP A 22 0.79 11.00 11.24
N GLY A 23 1.59 10.98 10.17
CA GLY A 23 1.70 9.82 9.30
C GLY A 23 0.45 9.54 8.44
N TYR A 24 -0.48 10.48 8.31
CA TYR A 24 -1.65 10.34 7.44
C TYR A 24 -1.25 10.70 6.01
N ILE A 25 -0.55 9.76 5.37
CA ILE A 25 -0.03 9.85 3.99
C ILE A 25 -0.38 8.57 3.22
N ASP A 26 -0.02 8.53 1.96
CA ASP A 26 -0.11 7.37 1.04
C ASP A 26 -1.53 6.80 0.91
N PRO A 27 -2.53 7.63 0.57
CA PRO A 27 -3.88 7.13 0.44
C PRO A 27 -4.06 6.28 -0.82
N THR A 28 -4.80 5.18 -0.67
CA THR A 28 -5.30 4.36 -1.78
C THR A 28 -6.80 4.15 -1.65
N VAL A 29 -7.51 4.13 -2.77
CA VAL A 29 -8.94 3.81 -2.82
C VAL A 29 -9.12 2.44 -3.45
N PHE A 30 -9.87 1.59 -2.76
CA PHE A 30 -10.35 0.33 -3.28
C PHE A 30 -11.88 0.39 -3.44
N ILE A 31 -12.38 0.01 -4.62
CA ILE A 31 -13.82 -0.12 -4.88
C ILE A 31 -14.13 -1.61 -4.95
N ASP A 32 -14.99 -2.08 -4.05
CA ASP A 32 -15.37 -3.49 -3.95
C ASP A 32 -16.45 -3.86 -5.01
N ASP A 33 -16.67 -5.16 -5.18
CA ASP A 33 -17.64 -5.70 -6.16
C ASP A 33 -19.08 -5.23 -5.91
N ASP A 34 -19.41 -4.84 -4.66
CA ASP A 34 -20.71 -4.27 -4.29
C ASP A 34 -20.81 -2.75 -4.54
N GLY A 35 -19.78 -2.14 -5.10
CA GLY A 35 -19.69 -0.72 -5.42
C GLY A 35 -19.27 0.17 -4.25
N LYS A 36 -19.06 -0.36 -3.04
CA LYS A 36 -18.56 0.43 -1.92
C LYS A 36 -17.09 0.79 -2.10
N ALA A 37 -16.75 2.02 -1.79
CA ALA A 37 -15.40 2.53 -1.84
C ALA A 37 -14.79 2.62 -0.44
N TYR A 38 -13.55 2.18 -0.31
CA TYR A 38 -12.78 2.22 0.93
C TYR A 38 -11.48 2.98 0.70
N LEU A 39 -11.22 3.98 1.53
CA LEU A 39 -9.94 4.67 1.56
C LEU A 39 -9.06 4.03 2.63
N PHE A 40 -7.82 3.65 2.25
CA PHE A 40 -6.77 3.18 3.15
C PHE A 40 -5.61 4.15 3.12
N TRP A 41 -4.89 4.34 4.25
CA TRP A 41 -3.71 5.21 4.33
C TRP A 41 -2.90 4.94 5.59
N GLY A 42 -1.70 5.48 5.63
CA GLY A 42 -0.92 5.61 6.86
C GLY A 42 0.56 5.30 6.73
N ASN A 43 1.32 5.87 7.68
CA ASN A 43 2.72 5.59 7.94
C ASN A 43 2.87 5.34 9.44
N LYS A 44 3.39 4.15 9.81
CA LYS A 44 3.45 3.64 11.20
C LYS A 44 2.13 3.69 11.96
N GLY A 45 1.09 3.53 11.22
CA GLY A 45 -0.30 3.39 11.59
C GLY A 45 -1.06 3.07 10.32
N LEU A 46 -2.06 2.23 10.36
CA LEU A 46 -2.83 1.80 9.18
C LEU A 46 -4.30 2.05 9.43
N TRP A 47 -4.87 2.94 8.64
CA TRP A 47 -6.23 3.44 8.81
C TRP A 47 -7.08 3.13 7.59
N TYR A 48 -8.39 3.00 7.78
CA TYR A 48 -9.34 2.91 6.69
C TYR A 48 -10.74 3.42 7.06
N GLY A 49 -11.52 3.78 6.04
CA GLY A 49 -12.93 4.12 6.17
C GLY A 49 -13.69 3.90 4.87
N GLU A 50 -14.98 3.56 4.99
CA GLU A 50 -15.91 3.52 3.85
C GLU A 50 -16.23 4.96 3.45
N LEU A 51 -16.09 5.27 2.17
CA LEU A 51 -16.47 6.56 1.61
C LEU A 51 -17.96 6.57 1.27
N ASN A 52 -18.57 7.74 1.33
CA ASN A 52 -19.88 7.97 0.73
C ASN A 52 -19.75 8.01 -0.82
N ASP A 53 -20.88 7.95 -1.51
CA ASP A 53 -20.94 8.01 -2.97
C ASP A 53 -20.33 9.30 -3.55
N ASP A 54 -20.20 10.34 -2.74
CA ASP A 54 -19.54 11.59 -3.10
C ASP A 54 -18.01 11.48 -3.18
N MET A 55 -17.41 10.41 -2.66
CA MET A 55 -15.97 10.12 -2.61
C MET A 55 -15.13 11.18 -1.86
N ILE A 56 -15.76 12.08 -1.14
CA ILE A 56 -15.13 13.19 -0.41
C ILE A 56 -15.52 13.27 1.06
N SER A 57 -16.27 12.29 1.54
CA SER A 57 -16.67 12.15 2.95
C SER A 57 -16.71 10.69 3.36
N PHE A 58 -16.50 10.44 4.66
CA PHE A 58 -16.66 9.09 5.24
C PHE A 58 -18.10 8.86 5.66
N LYS A 59 -18.58 7.64 5.46
CA LYS A 59 -19.94 7.22 5.85
C LYS A 59 -20.10 7.17 7.36
N ASP A 60 -19.19 6.50 8.06
CA ASP A 60 -19.21 6.31 9.52
C ASP A 60 -17.88 6.71 10.17
N GLY A 61 -17.14 7.65 9.54
CA GLY A 61 -15.80 8.01 9.96
C GLY A 61 -14.76 6.97 9.52
N TYR A 62 -13.61 6.97 10.19
CA TYR A 62 -12.51 6.05 9.90
C TYR A 62 -11.97 5.44 11.20
N LYS A 63 -11.27 4.34 11.07
CA LYS A 63 -10.68 3.59 12.18
C LYS A 63 -9.39 2.90 11.76
N GLU A 64 -8.64 2.44 12.73
CA GLU A 64 -7.48 1.59 12.47
C GLU A 64 -7.91 0.26 11.84
N VAL A 65 -7.09 -0.25 10.92
CA VAL A 65 -7.34 -1.55 10.27
C VAL A 65 -7.30 -2.65 11.33
N PRO A 66 -8.33 -3.50 11.42
CA PRO A 66 -8.37 -4.58 12.39
C PRO A 66 -7.16 -5.50 12.30
N GLY A 67 -6.50 -5.75 13.43
CA GLY A 67 -5.32 -6.57 13.51
C GLY A 67 -4.00 -5.87 13.16
N TYR A 68 -4.00 -4.54 12.98
CA TYR A 68 -2.75 -3.80 12.71
C TYR A 68 -1.65 -4.07 13.75
N HIS A 69 -2.02 -4.24 15.03
CA HIS A 69 -1.09 -4.55 16.12
C HIS A 69 -0.77 -6.05 16.26
N ASP A 70 -1.37 -6.93 15.46
CA ASP A 70 -1.13 -8.37 15.51
C ASP A 70 -0.05 -8.79 14.52
N PRO A 71 1.09 -9.33 14.99
CA PRO A 71 2.14 -9.85 14.13
C PRO A 71 1.68 -10.90 13.10
N LYS A 72 0.61 -11.64 13.41
CA LYS A 72 0.02 -12.60 12.46
C LYS A 72 -0.61 -11.92 11.26
N SER A 73 -1.07 -10.67 11.45
CA SER A 73 -1.76 -9.91 10.42
C SER A 73 -0.79 -9.14 9.52
N PHE A 74 0.26 -8.53 10.09
CA PHE A 74 1.17 -7.63 9.37
C PHE A 74 2.66 -7.93 9.59
N GLY A 75 3.00 -9.11 10.12
CA GLY A 75 4.36 -9.57 10.34
C GLY A 75 4.95 -9.13 11.69
N GLU A 76 5.80 -9.98 12.26
CA GLU A 76 6.46 -9.73 13.54
C GLU A 76 7.55 -8.68 13.38
N LEU A 77 7.49 -7.62 14.17
CA LEU A 77 8.47 -6.55 14.18
C LEU A 77 9.82 -7.07 14.69
N GLN A 78 10.86 -6.89 13.90
CA GLN A 78 12.22 -7.17 14.32
C GLN A 78 12.83 -5.92 14.99
N SER A 79 13.66 -6.11 16.03
CA SER A 79 14.24 -5.00 16.81
C SER A 79 15.00 -3.96 15.98
N LYS A 80 15.58 -4.39 14.85
CA LYS A 80 16.32 -3.52 13.92
C LYS A 80 15.42 -2.64 13.05
N MET A 81 14.14 -2.95 12.96
CA MET A 81 13.19 -2.29 12.05
C MET A 81 12.61 -1.01 12.64
N ASN A 82 12.55 -0.93 13.97
CA ASN A 82 11.96 0.21 14.65
C ASN A 82 13.01 1.25 14.99
N TRP A 83 13.18 2.23 14.14
CA TRP A 83 14.14 3.33 14.32
C TRP A 83 13.53 4.58 14.98
N GLN A 84 12.21 4.64 15.12
CA GLN A 84 11.49 5.65 15.87
C GLN A 84 10.78 5.01 17.05
N LYS A 85 10.78 5.69 18.18
CA LYS A 85 10.11 5.27 19.43
C LYS A 85 9.06 6.30 19.84
N GLY A 86 8.10 5.87 20.63
CA GLY A 86 7.02 6.71 21.15
C GLY A 86 5.70 6.51 20.40
N GLU A 87 4.90 7.57 20.28
CA GLU A 87 3.54 7.50 19.72
C GLU A 87 3.47 7.00 18.26
N ASN A 88 4.59 7.13 17.53
CA ASN A 88 4.71 6.73 16.13
C ASN A 88 5.60 5.50 15.96
N GLU A 89 5.64 4.65 16.96
CA GLU A 89 6.39 3.42 16.95
C GLU A 89 5.70 2.39 16.05
N MET A 90 6.50 1.69 15.21
CA MET A 90 5.97 0.55 14.45
C MET A 90 5.53 -0.54 15.40
N MET A 91 4.35 -1.09 15.16
CA MET A 91 3.78 -2.19 15.95
C MET A 91 3.96 -3.54 15.27
N THR A 92 4.05 -3.55 13.94
CA THR A 92 4.23 -4.72 13.09
C THR A 92 5.23 -4.36 11.98
N GLN A 93 5.40 -5.21 10.97
CA GLN A 93 6.26 -4.89 9.83
C GLN A 93 5.67 -3.89 8.84
N PHE A 94 4.36 -3.58 8.92
CA PHE A 94 3.77 -2.53 8.10
C PHE A 94 4.43 -1.18 8.41
N GLU A 95 4.89 -0.48 7.40
CA GLU A 95 5.41 0.88 7.53
C GLU A 95 4.51 1.92 6.86
N GLU A 96 4.27 1.80 5.55
CA GLU A 96 3.48 2.77 4.78
C GLU A 96 2.95 2.19 3.46
N ALA A 97 2.37 3.03 2.62
CA ALA A 97 1.99 2.73 1.24
C ALA A 97 1.04 1.52 1.07
N PRO A 98 -0.10 1.46 1.77
CA PRO A 98 -1.04 0.38 1.57
C PRO A 98 -1.65 0.42 0.17
N TRP A 99 -1.73 -0.72 -0.50
CA TRP A 99 -2.41 -0.88 -1.77
C TRP A 99 -3.30 -2.12 -1.71
N VAL A 100 -4.60 -1.97 -2.00
CA VAL A 100 -5.58 -3.05 -1.84
C VAL A 100 -6.12 -3.49 -3.19
N THR A 101 -6.10 -4.80 -3.42
CA THR A 101 -6.71 -5.45 -4.58
C THR A 101 -7.54 -6.66 -4.13
N LYS A 102 -8.38 -7.18 -5.04
CA LYS A 102 -9.21 -8.37 -4.78
C LYS A 102 -9.10 -9.33 -5.95
N ARG A 103 -8.89 -10.62 -5.63
CA ARG A 103 -8.82 -11.68 -6.61
C ARG A 103 -9.47 -12.95 -6.05
N ASN A 104 -10.38 -13.55 -6.83
CA ASN A 104 -11.08 -14.79 -6.44
C ASN A 104 -11.72 -14.73 -5.04
N GLY A 105 -12.29 -13.57 -4.67
CA GLY A 105 -12.93 -13.36 -3.37
C GLY A 105 -11.99 -13.13 -2.19
N ILE A 106 -10.67 -13.14 -2.42
CA ILE A 106 -9.65 -12.83 -1.41
C ILE A 106 -9.13 -11.41 -1.62
N TYR A 107 -9.02 -10.67 -0.53
CA TYR A 107 -8.42 -9.33 -0.50
C TYR A 107 -6.92 -9.46 -0.26
N TYR A 108 -6.15 -8.68 -1.00
CA TYR A 108 -4.70 -8.56 -0.89
C TYR A 108 -4.38 -7.12 -0.53
N MET A 109 -3.50 -6.93 0.43
CA MET A 109 -2.93 -5.64 0.74
C MET A 109 -1.42 -5.75 0.62
N SER A 110 -0.82 -5.12 -0.37
CA SER A 110 0.62 -4.91 -0.45
C SER A 110 1.00 -3.59 0.21
N TYR A 111 2.21 -3.49 0.74
CA TYR A 111 2.67 -2.32 1.49
C TYR A 111 4.19 -2.28 1.62
N ALA A 112 4.73 -1.10 1.91
CA ALA A 112 6.10 -0.94 2.36
C ALA A 112 6.24 -1.47 3.78
N ALA A 113 7.27 -2.28 4.02
CA ALA A 113 7.45 -3.04 5.24
C ALA A 113 8.89 -3.09 5.71
N GLY A 114 9.07 -3.38 6.99
CA GLY A 114 10.37 -3.76 7.56
C GLY A 114 11.22 -2.63 8.10
N GLY A 115 10.72 -1.41 8.10
CA GLY A 115 11.51 -0.23 8.43
C GLY A 115 12.39 0.21 7.26
N VAL A 116 13.25 1.18 7.48
CA VAL A 116 14.14 1.76 6.46
C VAL A 116 15.50 1.04 6.45
N PRO A 117 16.00 0.49 5.32
CA PRO A 117 15.34 0.42 4.01
C PRO A 117 14.15 -0.53 3.99
N GLU A 118 13.12 -0.13 3.25
CA GLU A 118 11.86 -0.87 3.13
C GLU A 118 11.91 -1.94 2.05
N TYR A 119 11.19 -3.03 2.30
CA TYR A 119 10.85 -4.03 1.30
C TYR A 119 9.32 -4.04 1.06
N MET A 120 8.85 -4.64 -0.03
CA MET A 120 7.42 -4.81 -0.26
C MET A 120 6.91 -6.11 0.36
N GLY A 121 6.04 -5.98 1.36
CA GLY A 121 5.34 -7.08 1.99
C GLY A 121 3.87 -7.15 1.60
N TYR A 122 3.16 -8.20 2.02
CA TYR A 122 1.72 -8.27 1.82
C TYR A 122 1.01 -9.13 2.86
N SER A 123 -0.28 -8.83 2.99
CA SER A 123 -1.24 -9.59 3.79
C SER A 123 -2.48 -9.91 2.96
N THR A 124 -3.21 -10.98 3.34
CA THR A 124 -4.48 -11.35 2.70
C THR A 124 -5.59 -11.45 3.71
N ALA A 125 -6.83 -11.27 3.26
CA ALA A 125 -8.02 -11.41 4.10
C ALA A 125 -9.21 -11.97 3.32
N PRO A 126 -10.15 -12.69 3.98
CA PRO A 126 -11.40 -13.13 3.37
C PRO A 126 -12.45 -12.00 3.25
N SER A 127 -12.20 -10.87 3.91
CA SER A 127 -13.08 -9.69 3.93
C SER A 127 -12.20 -8.43 3.98
N ILE A 128 -12.71 -7.32 3.41
CA ILE A 128 -12.07 -6.00 3.50
C ILE A 128 -11.84 -5.55 4.95
N HIS A 129 -12.63 -6.08 5.88
CA HIS A 129 -12.53 -5.84 7.32
C HIS A 129 -11.60 -6.83 8.04
N GLY A 130 -10.92 -7.71 7.32
CA GLY A 130 -10.09 -8.77 7.88
C GLY A 130 -10.86 -10.08 8.17
N PRO A 131 -10.32 -11.00 9.00
CA PRO A 131 -9.00 -10.87 9.60
C PRO A 131 -7.88 -10.94 8.54
N TRP A 132 -6.92 -10.05 8.66
CA TRP A 132 -5.72 -10.05 7.79
C TRP A 132 -4.73 -11.11 8.25
N THR A 133 -3.98 -11.64 7.31
CA THR A 133 -2.92 -12.63 7.57
C THR A 133 -1.69 -12.27 6.77
N PHE A 134 -0.57 -12.05 7.45
CA PHE A 134 0.72 -11.78 6.82
C PHE A 134 1.18 -12.97 5.98
N ARG A 135 1.63 -12.70 4.75
CA ARG A 135 2.03 -13.71 3.79
C ARG A 135 3.51 -13.67 3.42
N GLY A 136 4.19 -12.57 3.77
CA GLY A 136 5.61 -12.44 3.52
C GLY A 136 5.97 -11.33 2.55
N ARG A 137 7.11 -11.51 1.90
CA ARG A 137 7.74 -10.52 1.02
C ARG A 137 7.39 -10.77 -0.45
N ILE A 138 7.05 -9.69 -1.16
CA ILE A 138 6.86 -9.69 -2.63
C ILE A 138 8.14 -9.29 -3.34
N MET A 139 8.80 -8.21 -2.87
CA MET A 139 10.04 -7.64 -3.45
C MET A 139 11.02 -7.29 -2.35
N ASP A 140 12.31 -7.29 -2.64
CA ASP A 140 13.36 -6.81 -1.74
C ASP A 140 13.36 -5.28 -1.59
N GLU A 141 14.32 -4.76 -0.85
CA GLU A 141 14.55 -3.32 -0.72
C GLU A 141 14.89 -2.70 -2.09
N ALA A 142 14.26 -1.56 -2.39
CA ALA A 142 14.44 -0.90 -3.68
C ALA A 142 15.91 -0.49 -3.91
N ILE A 143 16.42 -0.76 -5.11
CA ILE A 143 17.80 -0.44 -5.47
C ILE A 143 18.00 1.07 -5.48
N ASN A 144 19.06 1.55 -4.82
CA ASN A 144 19.39 2.96 -4.65
C ASN A 144 18.24 3.82 -4.07
N SER A 145 17.34 3.19 -3.30
CA SER A 145 16.29 3.87 -2.56
C SER A 145 16.19 3.26 -1.15
N PHE A 146 15.80 4.06 -0.17
CA PHE A 146 15.55 3.59 1.18
C PHE A 146 14.07 3.33 1.45
N THR A 147 13.18 3.70 0.51
CA THR A 147 11.75 3.42 0.55
C THR A 147 11.33 2.62 -0.68
N ILE A 148 10.19 1.94 -0.59
CA ILE A 148 9.50 1.32 -1.70
C ILE A 148 8.01 1.65 -1.61
N HIS A 149 7.40 2.04 -2.75
CA HIS A 149 5.98 2.28 -2.83
C HIS A 149 5.49 1.67 -4.14
N GLY A 150 4.52 0.79 -4.08
CA GLY A 150 4.05 0.12 -5.27
C GLY A 150 2.59 -0.29 -5.17
N GLY A 151 2.10 -0.85 -6.26
CA GLY A 151 0.77 -1.41 -6.35
C GLY A 151 0.64 -2.31 -7.55
N ASP A 152 -0.18 -3.33 -7.43
CA ASP A 152 -0.46 -4.27 -8.51
C ASP A 152 -1.76 -3.93 -9.23
N ILE A 153 -1.80 -4.28 -10.51
CA ILE A 153 -3.00 -4.17 -11.34
C ILE A 153 -3.09 -5.35 -12.31
N GLU A 154 -4.31 -5.84 -12.52
CA GLU A 154 -4.62 -6.69 -13.66
C GLU A 154 -5.03 -5.83 -14.86
N PHE A 155 -4.35 -6.02 -15.98
CA PHE A 155 -4.68 -5.35 -17.23
C PHE A 155 -4.64 -6.34 -18.40
N LYS A 156 -5.76 -6.54 -19.08
CA LYS A 156 -5.93 -7.46 -20.21
C LYS A 156 -5.50 -8.91 -19.88
N GLY A 157 -5.85 -9.38 -18.69
CA GLY A 157 -5.53 -10.73 -18.22
C GLY A 157 -4.07 -10.95 -17.82
N ARG A 158 -3.28 -9.90 -17.68
CA ARG A 158 -1.88 -9.91 -17.23
C ARG A 158 -1.76 -9.10 -15.95
N ASN A 159 -0.91 -9.52 -15.01
CA ASN A 159 -0.71 -8.80 -13.77
C ASN A 159 0.62 -8.04 -13.82
N PHE A 160 0.58 -6.80 -13.32
CA PHE A 160 1.72 -5.90 -13.30
C PHE A 160 1.89 -5.34 -11.90
N MET A 161 3.13 -5.35 -11.41
CA MET A 161 3.55 -4.66 -10.19
C MET A 161 4.27 -3.38 -10.57
N PHE A 162 3.69 -2.24 -10.23
CA PHE A 162 4.34 -0.93 -10.35
C PHE A 162 5.05 -0.62 -9.04
N TYR A 163 6.24 -0.06 -9.12
CA TYR A 163 7.03 0.33 -7.95
C TYR A 163 8.03 1.43 -8.33
N HIS A 164 8.80 1.91 -7.37
CA HIS A 164 9.87 2.85 -7.66
C HIS A 164 11.23 2.33 -7.20
N ASN A 165 12.30 2.86 -7.80
CA ASN A 165 13.70 2.67 -7.43
C ASN A 165 14.54 3.91 -7.77
N GLY A 166 15.84 3.87 -7.49
CA GLY A 166 16.81 4.92 -7.84
C GLY A 166 17.79 4.49 -8.93
N LEU A 167 17.43 3.62 -9.86
CA LEU A 167 18.34 3.04 -10.85
C LEU A 167 18.74 3.99 -12.00
N LEU A 168 17.89 4.97 -12.33
CA LEU A 168 18.25 5.93 -13.38
C LEU A 168 19.49 6.76 -12.99
N PRO A 169 20.25 7.28 -14.00
CA PRO A 169 21.43 8.10 -13.73
C PRO A 169 21.14 9.25 -12.75
N ASN A 170 21.95 9.35 -11.70
CA ASN A 170 21.78 10.25 -10.55
C ASN A 170 20.52 9.96 -9.69
N GLY A 171 19.96 8.76 -9.79
CA GLY A 171 18.87 8.31 -8.92
C GLY A 171 19.35 8.04 -7.49
N GLU A 172 18.49 8.31 -6.54
CA GLU A 172 18.72 8.10 -5.10
C GLU A 172 17.38 8.09 -4.35
N GLY A 173 17.39 8.00 -3.03
CA GLY A 173 16.18 7.91 -2.20
C GLY A 173 15.12 8.97 -2.45
N PHE A 174 15.47 10.19 -2.88
CA PHE A 174 14.55 11.27 -3.23
C PHE A 174 14.49 11.57 -4.75
N ARG A 175 15.30 10.91 -5.57
CA ARG A 175 15.28 10.97 -7.03
C ARG A 175 14.94 9.62 -7.59
N ARG A 176 13.65 9.31 -7.50
CA ARG A 176 13.10 7.99 -7.80
C ARG A 176 12.52 7.95 -9.21
N SER A 177 12.56 6.78 -9.81
CA SER A 177 11.94 6.46 -11.10
C SER A 177 10.94 5.33 -10.94
N SER A 178 9.87 5.37 -11.73
CA SER A 178 8.88 4.30 -11.76
C SER A 178 9.40 3.12 -12.58
N SER A 179 9.11 1.92 -12.11
CA SER A 179 9.38 0.65 -12.78
C SER A 179 8.15 -0.23 -12.76
N VAL A 180 8.12 -1.23 -13.63
CA VAL A 180 7.01 -2.18 -13.72
C VAL A 180 7.56 -3.56 -14.02
N GLU A 181 7.04 -4.56 -13.30
CA GLU A 181 7.30 -5.98 -13.57
C GLU A 181 5.99 -6.69 -13.90
N GLU A 182 6.02 -7.52 -14.91
CA GLU A 182 4.93 -8.48 -15.15
C GLU A 182 5.13 -9.71 -14.27
N PHE A 183 4.04 -10.21 -13.67
CA PHE A 183 4.11 -11.40 -12.83
C PHE A 183 2.87 -12.30 -13.00
N THR A 184 2.99 -13.54 -12.53
CA THR A 184 1.87 -14.49 -12.47
C THR A 184 1.75 -14.98 -11.04
N PHE A 185 0.56 -14.89 -10.45
CA PHE A 185 0.30 -15.48 -9.14
C PHE A 185 0.62 -16.97 -9.13
N ASN A 186 1.12 -17.47 -8.00
CA ASN A 186 1.32 -18.88 -7.80
C ASN A 186 -0.01 -19.65 -7.87
N GLU A 187 0.03 -20.97 -8.03
CA GLU A 187 -1.17 -21.81 -8.13
C GLU A 187 -2.07 -21.73 -6.90
N ASP A 188 -1.50 -21.49 -5.72
CA ASP A 188 -2.21 -21.31 -4.46
C ASP A 188 -2.79 -19.88 -4.28
N GLY A 189 -2.60 -19.01 -5.26
CA GLY A 189 -3.04 -17.61 -5.25
C GLY A 189 -2.09 -16.67 -4.51
N SER A 190 -0.96 -17.11 -4.00
CA SER A 190 0.03 -16.23 -3.37
C SER A 190 0.77 -15.38 -4.41
N PHE A 191 1.28 -14.22 -3.99
CA PHE A 191 2.26 -13.48 -4.81
C PHE A 191 3.53 -14.32 -4.97
N PRO A 192 4.13 -14.37 -6.17
CA PRO A 192 5.50 -14.83 -6.31
C PRO A 192 6.45 -13.80 -5.68
N PHE A 193 7.68 -14.20 -5.43
CA PHE A 193 8.75 -13.20 -5.24
C PHE A 193 9.06 -12.57 -6.60
N ILE A 194 9.00 -11.24 -6.67
CA ILE A 194 9.21 -10.44 -7.89
C ILE A 194 10.59 -9.79 -7.82
N PRO A 195 11.58 -10.25 -8.60
CA PRO A 195 12.90 -9.62 -8.62
C PRO A 195 12.85 -8.29 -9.35
N PHE A 196 13.70 -7.35 -8.95
CA PHE A 196 13.89 -6.11 -9.71
C PHE A 196 14.55 -6.35 -11.06
N THR A 197 14.02 -5.75 -12.12
CA THR A 197 14.77 -5.60 -13.38
C THR A 197 15.96 -4.69 -13.15
N LYS A 198 17.15 -5.18 -13.50
CA LYS A 198 18.42 -4.45 -13.35
C LYS A 198 18.91 -3.79 -14.62
N GLU A 199 18.19 -3.99 -15.72
CA GLU A 199 18.54 -3.46 -17.05
C GLU A 199 17.62 -2.30 -17.39
N GLU A 200 18.19 -1.22 -17.92
CA GLU A 200 17.43 -0.14 -18.55
C GLU A 200 16.79 -0.68 -19.84
N ILE A 201 15.52 -0.40 -20.05
CA ILE A 201 14.82 -0.70 -21.30
C ILE A 201 15.10 0.43 -22.30
#